data_c067c2fefe1832497eda4b14c7b40f86
#
_entry.id   c067c2fefe1832497eda4b14c7b40f86
#
_cell.length_a   1.000
_cell.length_b   1.000
_cell.length_c   1.000
_cell.angle_alpha   90.00
_cell.angle_beta   90.00
_cell.angle_gamma   90.00
#
_symmetry.space_group_name_H-M   'P 1'
#
loop_
_entity.id
_entity.type
_entity.pdbx_description
1 polymer ?
#
loop_
_entity_poly.entity_id
_entity_poly.type
_entity_poly.pdbx_seq_one_letter_code
_entity_poly.pdbx_strand_id
1 'polypeptide(L)'
;GSTRNTIKVREAQLESAKEANLAAVDGVLYDVQSAYLNLRAAEQTISSTKVAVEEGQESFRIASLRYRAGVGSNLDVLDAETSLTTARNNYVQALYNYNIYVATLEQAVGVPLETPVGHGAPLIANSDSVNTLANLAAQVTK
;
A
#
# COMPACT_ATOMS: atom_id res chain seq x y z
N GLY A 1 34.68 33.99 38.46
CA GLY A 1 34.93 32.61 37.95
C GLY A 1 33.67 31.78 37.77
N SER A 2 32.73 31.82 38.71
CA SER A 2 31.52 30.96 38.63
C SER A 2 30.55 31.37 37.52
N THR A 3 30.33 32.63 37.29
CA THR A 3 29.42 33.15 36.26
C THR A 3 29.88 32.77 34.84
N ARG A 4 31.20 32.83 34.61
CA ARG A 4 31.76 32.44 33.29
C ARG A 4 31.64 30.94 33.02
N ASN A 5 31.77 30.11 34.08
CA ASN A 5 31.54 28.67 33.96
C ASN A 5 30.07 28.33 33.76
N THR A 6 29.16 29.07 34.41
CA THR A 6 27.69 28.88 34.20
C THR A 6 27.28 29.24 32.78
N ILE A 7 27.85 30.30 32.20
CA ILE A 7 27.59 30.69 30.80
C ILE A 7 28.07 29.59 29.84
N LYS A 8 29.30 29.07 30.03
CA LYS A 8 29.83 27.97 29.20
C LYS A 8 28.99 26.70 29.27
N VAL A 9 28.50 26.35 30.44
CA VAL A 9 27.62 25.19 30.63
C VAL A 9 26.30 25.39 29.89
N ARG A 10 25.70 26.57 29.93
CA ARG A 10 24.47 26.90 29.20
C ARG A 10 24.67 26.93 27.70
N GLU A 11 25.80 27.46 27.22
CA GLU A 11 26.16 27.42 25.81
C GLU A 11 26.31 25.97 25.30
N ALA A 12 26.98 25.11 26.07
CA ALA A 12 27.12 23.70 25.77
C ALA A 12 25.78 22.96 25.78
N GLN A 13 24.89 23.30 26.72
CA GLN A 13 23.53 22.75 26.77
C GLN A 13 22.68 23.20 25.55
N LEU A 14 22.82 24.47 25.16
CA LEU A 14 22.12 25.00 23.98
C LEU A 14 22.61 24.31 22.68
N GLU A 15 23.90 24.12 22.54
CA GLU A 15 24.50 23.43 21.40
C GLU A 15 24.05 21.98 21.36
N SER A 16 24.06 21.28 22.48
CA SER A 16 23.56 19.91 22.58
C SER A 16 22.07 19.82 22.25
N ALA A 17 21.25 20.79 22.68
CA ALA A 17 19.83 20.84 22.33
C ALA A 17 19.61 21.08 20.83
N LYS A 18 20.41 21.94 20.17
CA LYS A 18 20.38 22.18 18.74
C LYS A 18 20.76 20.92 17.95
N GLU A 19 21.82 20.23 18.34
CA GLU A 19 22.24 18.98 17.71
C GLU A 19 21.18 17.89 17.86
N ALA A 20 20.58 17.74 19.03
CA ALA A 20 19.48 16.80 19.26
C ALA A 20 18.25 17.13 18.40
N ASN A 21 17.93 18.42 18.23
CA ASN A 21 16.83 18.87 17.37
C ASN A 21 17.12 18.59 15.90
N LEU A 22 18.32 18.83 15.41
CA LEU A 22 18.75 18.49 14.04
C LEU A 22 18.67 16.99 13.80
N ALA A 23 19.13 16.16 14.72
CA ALA A 23 19.04 14.71 14.65
C ALA A 23 17.59 14.23 14.61
N ALA A 24 16.69 14.85 15.38
CA ALA A 24 15.26 14.56 15.35
C ALA A 24 14.61 14.93 14.01
N VAL A 25 14.97 16.07 13.42
CA VAL A 25 14.50 16.50 12.09
C VAL A 25 15.01 15.56 11.01
N ASP A 26 16.27 15.16 11.05
CA ASP A 26 16.84 14.19 10.11
C ASP A 26 16.15 12.83 10.21
N GLY A 27 15.82 12.38 11.42
CA GLY A 27 15.06 11.15 11.66
C GLY A 27 13.64 11.21 11.06
N VAL A 28 12.93 12.32 11.23
CA VAL A 28 11.61 12.54 10.64
C VAL A 28 11.68 12.57 9.10
N LEU A 29 12.67 13.26 8.53
CA LEU A 29 12.87 13.28 7.08
C LEU A 29 13.15 11.87 6.52
N TYR A 30 13.94 11.09 7.20
CA TYR A 30 14.21 9.70 6.84
C TYR A 30 12.92 8.85 6.87
N ASP A 31 12.12 8.97 7.91
CA ASP A 31 10.86 8.25 8.06
C ASP A 31 9.87 8.62 6.96
N VAL A 32 9.75 9.91 6.63
CA VAL A 32 8.90 10.40 5.54
C VAL A 32 9.37 9.87 4.18
N GLN A 33 10.67 9.91 3.91
CA GLN A 33 11.23 9.38 2.67
C GLN A 33 11.01 7.87 2.52
N SER A 34 11.24 7.11 3.60
CA SER A 34 10.99 5.67 3.62
C SER A 34 9.52 5.35 3.39
N ALA A 35 8.63 6.05 4.06
CA ALA A 35 7.19 5.89 3.91
C ALA A 35 6.72 6.23 2.48
N TYR A 36 7.26 7.29 1.89
CA TYR A 36 6.96 7.68 0.52
C TYR A 36 7.44 6.64 -0.51
N LEU A 37 8.66 6.11 -0.35
CA LEU A 37 9.19 5.08 -1.23
C LEU A 37 8.38 3.78 -1.13
N ASN A 38 7.97 3.40 0.08
CA ASN A 38 7.11 2.25 0.30
C ASN A 38 5.74 2.44 -0.35
N LEU A 39 5.17 3.63 -0.28
CA LEU A 39 3.91 3.97 -0.94
C LEU A 39 4.03 3.86 -2.46
N ARG A 40 5.11 4.37 -3.05
CA ARG A 40 5.38 4.27 -4.48
C ARG A 40 5.53 2.81 -4.93
N ALA A 41 6.25 1.99 -4.15
CA ALA A 41 6.37 0.56 -4.40
C ALA A 41 5.01 -0.15 -4.33
N ALA A 42 4.17 0.23 -3.37
CA ALA A 42 2.82 -0.31 -3.23
C ALA A 42 1.92 0.05 -4.43
N GLU A 43 2.00 1.28 -4.95
CA GLU A 43 1.31 1.70 -6.18
C GLU A 43 1.72 0.84 -7.38
N GLN A 44 3.01 0.58 -7.52
CA GLN A 44 3.55 -0.29 -8.56
C GLN A 44 3.01 -1.72 -8.44
N THR A 45 2.91 -2.24 -7.22
CA THR A 45 2.37 -3.58 -6.93
C THR A 45 0.88 -3.66 -7.27
N ILE A 46 0.10 -2.62 -6.99
CA ILE A 46 -1.31 -2.54 -7.40
C ILE A 46 -1.43 -2.65 -8.91
N SER A 47 -0.63 -1.88 -9.65
CA SER A 47 -0.64 -1.89 -11.11
C SER A 47 -0.30 -3.27 -11.68
N SER A 48 0.76 -3.91 -11.19
CA SER A 48 1.19 -5.23 -11.67
C SER A 48 0.21 -6.35 -11.30
N THR A 49 -0.36 -6.31 -10.11
CA THR A 49 -1.37 -7.30 -9.68
C THR A 49 -2.68 -7.15 -10.42
N LYS A 50 -3.07 -5.92 -10.79
CA LYS A 50 -4.23 -5.67 -11.64
C LYS A 50 -4.07 -6.30 -13.02
N VAL A 51 -2.91 -6.11 -13.64
CA VAL A 51 -2.57 -6.75 -14.93
C VAL A 51 -2.60 -8.26 -14.81
N ALA A 52 -2.07 -8.83 -13.73
CA ALA A 52 -2.11 -10.27 -13.47
C ALA A 52 -3.54 -10.82 -13.38
N VAL A 53 -4.47 -10.07 -12.80
CA VAL A 53 -5.90 -10.42 -12.77
C VAL A 53 -6.49 -10.43 -14.19
N GLU A 54 -6.22 -9.42 -14.99
CA GLU A 54 -6.69 -9.33 -16.37
C GLU A 54 -6.17 -10.50 -17.22
N GLU A 55 -4.89 -10.84 -17.09
CA GLU A 55 -4.28 -11.99 -17.77
C GLU A 55 -4.89 -13.32 -17.27
N GLY A 56 -5.13 -13.47 -15.98
CA GLY A 56 -5.77 -14.63 -15.40
C GLY A 56 -7.22 -14.82 -15.89
N GLN A 57 -7.97 -13.74 -16.03
CA GLN A 57 -9.32 -13.76 -16.61
C GLN A 57 -9.32 -14.23 -18.05
N GLU A 58 -8.40 -13.73 -18.85
CA GLU A 58 -8.27 -14.12 -20.26
C GLU A 58 -7.86 -15.60 -20.37
N SER A 59 -6.94 -16.06 -19.56
CA SER A 59 -6.54 -17.48 -19.51
C SER A 59 -7.72 -18.39 -19.13
N PHE A 60 -8.50 -17.98 -18.13
CA PHE A 60 -9.71 -18.71 -17.73
C PHE A 60 -10.76 -18.75 -18.85
N ARG A 61 -10.97 -17.63 -19.53
CA ARG A 61 -11.89 -17.53 -20.67
C ARG A 61 -11.47 -18.49 -21.79
N ILE A 62 -10.20 -18.50 -22.15
CA ILE A 62 -9.65 -19.37 -23.20
C ILE A 62 -9.78 -20.84 -22.81
N ALA A 63 -9.40 -21.21 -21.59
CA ALA A 63 -9.50 -22.57 -21.09
C ALA A 63 -10.95 -23.09 -21.11
N SER A 64 -11.90 -22.23 -20.69
CA SER A 64 -13.34 -22.53 -20.70
C SER A 64 -13.87 -22.74 -22.13
N LEU A 65 -13.44 -21.91 -23.07
CA LEU A 65 -13.81 -21.99 -24.48
C LEU A 65 -13.30 -23.29 -25.11
N ARG A 66 -12.04 -23.63 -24.86
CA ARG A 66 -11.43 -24.87 -25.35
C ARG A 66 -12.11 -26.10 -24.78
N TYR A 67 -12.48 -26.08 -23.52
CA TYR A 67 -13.22 -27.16 -22.87
C TYR A 67 -14.60 -27.36 -23.51
N ARG A 68 -15.35 -26.27 -23.71
CA ARG A 68 -16.68 -26.33 -24.39
C ARG A 68 -16.59 -26.82 -25.81
N ALA A 69 -15.52 -26.48 -26.52
CA ALA A 69 -15.26 -26.94 -27.89
C ALA A 69 -14.74 -28.38 -27.96
N GLY A 70 -14.50 -29.02 -26.81
CA GLY A 70 -14.03 -30.41 -26.77
C GLY A 70 -12.53 -30.58 -27.07
N VAL A 71 -11.77 -29.48 -27.14
CA VAL A 71 -10.31 -29.47 -27.41
C VAL A 71 -9.45 -29.16 -26.21
N GLY A 72 -10.05 -28.95 -25.06
CA GLY A 72 -9.38 -28.71 -23.78
C GLY A 72 -9.90 -29.63 -22.69
N SER A 73 -9.14 -29.74 -21.57
CA SER A 73 -9.52 -30.54 -20.42
C SER A 73 -10.21 -29.71 -19.33
N ASN A 74 -11.03 -30.37 -18.50
CA ASN A 74 -11.59 -29.75 -17.29
C ASN A 74 -10.49 -29.35 -16.30
N LEU A 75 -9.38 -30.07 -16.26
CA LEU A 75 -8.22 -29.76 -15.43
C LEU A 75 -7.62 -28.40 -15.80
N ASP A 76 -7.51 -28.10 -17.11
CA ASP A 76 -7.03 -26.80 -17.59
C ASP A 76 -7.92 -25.65 -17.10
N VAL A 77 -9.25 -25.84 -17.09
CA VAL A 77 -10.21 -24.87 -16.58
C VAL A 77 -10.03 -24.66 -15.08
N LEU A 78 -9.90 -25.74 -14.31
CA LEU A 78 -9.69 -25.68 -12.86
C LEU A 78 -8.36 -25.01 -12.49
N ASP A 79 -7.28 -25.30 -13.23
CA ASP A 79 -5.99 -24.67 -13.04
C ASP A 79 -6.03 -23.17 -13.34
N ALA A 80 -6.71 -22.79 -14.42
CA ALA A 80 -6.90 -21.38 -14.78
C ALA A 80 -7.77 -20.64 -13.74
N GLU A 81 -8.80 -21.27 -13.22
CA GLU A 81 -9.64 -20.73 -12.15
C GLU A 81 -8.85 -20.51 -10.85
N THR A 82 -8.03 -21.49 -10.45
CA THR A 82 -7.16 -21.39 -9.27
C THR A 82 -6.14 -20.26 -9.44
N SER A 83 -5.52 -20.14 -10.60
CA SER A 83 -4.58 -19.06 -10.91
C SER A 83 -5.25 -17.69 -10.86
N LEU A 84 -6.46 -17.58 -11.39
CA LEU A 84 -7.25 -16.33 -11.34
C LEU A 84 -7.61 -15.97 -9.91
N THR A 85 -8.02 -16.91 -9.09
CA THR A 85 -8.32 -16.70 -7.67
C THR A 85 -7.09 -16.20 -6.91
N THR A 86 -5.94 -16.80 -7.16
CA THR A 86 -4.67 -16.36 -6.58
C THR A 86 -4.32 -14.92 -7.01
N ALA A 87 -4.47 -14.60 -8.30
CA ALA A 87 -4.24 -13.26 -8.81
C ALA A 87 -5.16 -12.22 -8.16
N ARG A 88 -6.44 -12.54 -7.99
CA ARG A 88 -7.41 -11.68 -7.30
C ARG A 88 -7.05 -11.45 -5.83
N ASN A 89 -6.64 -12.51 -5.13
CA ASN A 89 -6.19 -12.40 -3.74
C ASN A 89 -4.94 -11.51 -3.60
N ASN A 90 -4.00 -11.65 -4.52
CA ASN A 90 -2.80 -10.80 -4.57
C ASN A 90 -3.15 -9.33 -4.82
N TYR A 91 -4.11 -9.07 -5.68
CA TYR A 91 -4.59 -7.70 -5.95
C TYR A 91 -5.26 -7.08 -4.72
N VAL A 92 -6.14 -7.82 -4.04
CA VAL A 92 -6.78 -7.36 -2.79
C VAL A 92 -5.72 -7.10 -1.72
N GLN A 93 -4.74 -7.97 -1.59
CA GLN A 93 -3.63 -7.79 -0.64
C GLN A 93 -2.79 -6.55 -0.97
N ALA A 94 -2.56 -6.28 -2.24
CA ALA A 94 -1.86 -5.08 -2.70
C ALA A 94 -2.61 -3.79 -2.34
N LEU A 95 -3.94 -3.77 -2.52
CA LEU A 95 -4.78 -2.65 -2.09
C LEU A 95 -4.76 -2.43 -0.59
N TYR A 96 -4.81 -3.50 0.18
CA TYR A 96 -4.73 -3.43 1.65
C TYR A 96 -3.38 -2.88 2.11
N ASN A 97 -2.28 -3.38 1.54
CA ASN A 97 -0.94 -2.90 1.85
C ASN A 97 -0.76 -1.42 1.49
N TYR A 98 -1.30 -0.99 0.37
CA TYR A 98 -1.30 0.42 -0.03
C TYR A 98 -1.93 1.31 1.04
N ASN A 99 -3.09 0.91 1.57
CA ASN A 99 -3.76 1.68 2.62
C ASN A 99 -2.95 1.72 3.93
N ILE A 100 -2.27 0.64 4.27
CA ILE A 100 -1.36 0.63 5.42
C ILE A 100 -0.21 1.62 5.21
N TYR A 101 0.39 1.66 4.03
CA TYR A 101 1.47 2.60 3.73
C TYR A 101 1.00 4.05 3.69
N VAL A 102 -0.21 4.31 3.21
CA VAL A 102 -0.84 5.64 3.30
C VAL A 102 -0.99 6.08 4.75
N ALA A 103 -1.54 5.22 5.60
CA ALA A 103 -1.70 5.49 7.03
C ALA A 103 -0.35 5.73 7.73
N THR A 104 0.68 4.96 7.36
CA THR A 104 2.03 5.12 7.88
C THR A 104 2.64 6.46 7.46
N LEU A 105 2.43 6.88 6.22
CA LEU A 105 2.90 8.18 5.72
C LEU A 105 2.16 9.33 6.40
N GLU A 106 0.85 9.24 6.57
CA GLU A 106 0.04 10.22 7.31
C GLU A 106 0.56 10.38 8.75
N GLN A 107 0.86 9.28 9.41
CA GLN A 107 1.41 9.30 10.76
C GLN A 107 2.79 9.95 10.82
N ALA A 108 3.66 9.69 9.85
CA ALA A 108 5.00 10.26 9.76
C ALA A 108 4.98 11.77 9.49
N VAL A 109 4.06 12.24 8.66
CA VAL A 109 3.89 13.65 8.30
C VAL A 109 3.08 14.41 9.38
N GLY A 110 2.24 13.69 10.14
CA GLY A 110 1.36 14.26 11.15
C GLY A 110 0.15 15.02 10.59
N VAL A 111 -0.14 14.86 9.30
CA VAL A 111 -1.28 15.47 8.59
C VAL A 111 -1.99 14.39 7.79
N PRO A 112 -3.34 14.31 7.83
CA PRO A 112 -4.08 13.40 6.97
C PRO A 112 -3.83 13.74 5.50
N LEU A 113 -3.47 12.76 4.71
CA LEU A 113 -3.37 12.90 3.27
C LEU A 113 -4.77 12.74 2.66
N GLU A 114 -5.18 13.68 1.83
CA GLU A 114 -6.37 13.52 1.02
C GLU A 114 -6.12 12.39 0.00
N THR A 115 -6.56 11.20 0.33
CA THR A 115 -6.57 10.09 -0.62
C THR A 115 -7.94 9.97 -1.26
N PRO A 116 -8.03 9.56 -2.53
CA PRO A 116 -9.32 9.29 -3.17
C PRO A 116 -10.08 8.13 -2.52
N VAL A 117 -9.46 7.44 -1.58
CA VAL A 117 -10.07 6.43 -0.71
C VAL A 117 -10.29 7.08 0.65
N GLY A 118 -11.49 7.54 0.90
CA GLY A 118 -11.95 8.36 2.03
C GLY A 118 -11.19 8.22 3.35
N HIS A 119 -11.10 9.36 3.98
CA HIS A 119 -10.48 9.66 5.26
C HIS A 119 -10.39 8.51 6.26
N GLY A 120 -9.17 8.08 6.56
CA GLY A 120 -8.75 7.57 7.89
C GLY A 120 -9.45 6.35 8.48
N ALA A 121 -10.47 5.80 7.84
CA ALA A 121 -11.08 4.56 8.28
C ALA A 121 -10.40 3.38 7.58
N PRO A 122 -10.00 2.32 8.31
CA PRO A 122 -9.56 1.10 7.66
C PRO A 122 -10.63 0.64 6.69
N LEU A 123 -10.24 0.25 5.48
CA LEU A 123 -11.13 -0.24 4.41
C LEU A 123 -12.14 -1.31 4.86
N ILE A 124 -11.93 -1.89 6.03
CA ILE A 124 -12.75 -2.93 6.64
C ILE A 124 -13.88 -2.35 7.50
N ALA A 125 -13.84 -1.06 7.86
CA ALA A 125 -14.78 -0.45 8.82
C ALA A 125 -15.92 0.34 8.18
N ASN A 126 -15.93 0.52 6.85
CA ASN A 126 -16.96 1.30 6.17
C ASN A 126 -17.63 0.46 5.07
N SER A 127 -18.95 0.35 5.14
CA SER A 127 -19.78 -0.33 4.14
C SER A 127 -19.52 0.17 2.71
N ASP A 128 -19.13 1.44 2.56
CA ASP A 128 -18.82 2.05 1.25
C ASP A 128 -17.52 1.52 0.67
N SER A 129 -16.55 1.18 1.51
CA SER A 129 -15.28 0.59 1.07
C SER A 129 -15.45 -0.87 0.64
N VAL A 130 -16.31 -1.61 1.34
CA VAL A 130 -16.69 -2.98 0.96
C VAL A 130 -17.45 -2.98 -0.36
N ASN A 131 -18.36 -2.01 -0.55
CA ASN A 131 -19.08 -1.83 -1.79
C ASN A 131 -18.16 -1.41 -2.95
N THR A 132 -17.15 -0.58 -2.71
CA THR A 132 -16.16 -0.19 -3.72
C THR A 132 -15.30 -1.38 -4.12
N LEU A 133 -14.88 -2.22 -3.16
CA LEU A 133 -14.13 -3.45 -3.43
C LEU A 133 -15.02 -4.49 -4.15
N ALA A 134 -16.29 -4.61 -3.75
CA ALA A 134 -17.26 -5.46 -4.42
C ALA A 134 -17.56 -4.99 -5.85
N ASN A 135 -17.65 -3.68 -6.07
CA ASN A 135 -17.84 -3.08 -7.39
C ASN A 135 -16.61 -3.24 -8.29
N LEU A 136 -15.40 -3.10 -7.73
CA LEU A 136 -14.16 -3.39 -8.44
C LEU A 136 -14.04 -4.87 -8.78
N ALA A 137 -14.41 -5.77 -7.86
CA ALA A 137 -14.47 -7.19 -8.10
C ALA A 137 -15.52 -7.55 -9.15
N ALA A 138 -16.69 -6.87 -9.18
CA ALA A 138 -17.75 -7.06 -10.17
C ALA A 138 -17.37 -6.51 -11.56
N GLN A 139 -16.61 -5.41 -11.64
CA GLN A 139 -16.07 -4.91 -12.91
C GLN A 139 -14.99 -5.82 -13.50
N VAL A 140 -14.31 -6.57 -12.66
CA VAL A 140 -13.29 -7.56 -13.04
C VAL A 140 -13.94 -8.87 -13.50
N THR A 141 -15.25 -9.10 -13.26
CA THR A 141 -16.01 -10.30 -13.67
C THR A 141 -16.84 -10.12 -14.94
N LYS A 142 -16.88 -8.92 -15.53
CA LYS A 142 -17.49 -8.64 -16.83
C LYS A 142 -16.44 -8.62 -17.93
#